data_977e62881c42e3e6c26e78e8ecd85675
#
_entry.id   977e62881c42e3e6c26e78e8ecd85675
#
_cell.length_a   1.000
_cell.length_b   1.000
_cell.length_c   1.000
_cell.angle_alpha   90.00
_cell.angle_beta   90.00
_cell.angle_gamma   90.00
#
_symmetry.space_group_name_H-M   'P 1'
#
loop_
_entity.id
_entity.type
_entity.pdbx_description
1 polymer ?
#
loop_
_entity_poly.entity_id
_entity_poly.type
_entity_poly.pdbx_seq_one_letter_code
_entity_poly.pdbx_strand_id
1 'polypeptide(L)'
;MEQKRCISSLTLEQLSAELKALGQPGFRAKQIFHWVHQKLVSVFSAMTDQPKTLRARLEEQFYIAAPQIERRQEAKDGTVKYLLRMADGNCIETVVMRYHYGNTVCVSTQVGCRMGCRFCASTQAGRVRNLEAGEICSEIYTAQKDIGERISHIVLMGIGEPLDNFDEVMRFLENITSPEGVNIGMRNISLSTCGLVPKIDLLAEKKLQLTLSVSLHAPNNEIRSGMMPVNDAYPVEQLMQAVRRYQNTTGRRVSFEYSMVRGVNDSDACAKQLADLIRGMGAHVNLIPINPVDGSPYSATDAANVRRFQQKLESLGVNATVRRRLGSEISAACGQLRRDEMNGKA
;
A
#
# COMPACT_ATOMS: atom_id res chain seq x y z
N MET A 1 -25.91 9.95 -18.80
CA MET A 1 -24.89 10.97 -18.43
C MET A 1 -23.55 10.26 -18.42
N GLU A 2 -22.57 10.77 -19.14
CA GLU A 2 -21.20 10.24 -19.07
C GLU A 2 -20.67 10.34 -17.63
N GLN A 3 -20.03 9.27 -17.15
CA GLN A 3 -19.48 9.23 -15.81
C GLN A 3 -18.28 10.20 -15.74
N LYS A 4 -18.32 11.16 -14.79
CA LYS A 4 -17.21 12.09 -14.57
C LYS A 4 -15.92 11.35 -14.25
N ARG A 5 -14.81 11.82 -14.80
CA ARG A 5 -13.47 11.24 -14.56
C ARG A 5 -12.79 11.88 -13.34
N CYS A 6 -11.98 11.13 -12.63
CA CYS A 6 -11.22 11.65 -11.50
C CYS A 6 -10.03 12.50 -11.99
N ILE A 7 -10.07 13.82 -11.81
CA ILE A 7 -8.96 14.70 -12.22
C ILE A 7 -7.69 14.43 -11.39
N SER A 8 -7.84 14.01 -10.12
CA SER A 8 -6.72 13.67 -9.25
C SER A 8 -5.97 12.40 -9.70
N SER A 9 -6.56 11.59 -10.61
CA SER A 9 -5.92 10.40 -11.18
C SER A 9 -5.02 10.73 -12.36
N LEU A 10 -5.16 11.92 -12.96
CA LEU A 10 -4.37 12.32 -14.11
C LEU A 10 -2.95 12.72 -13.69
N THR A 11 -1.95 12.25 -14.42
CA THR A 11 -0.59 12.80 -14.28
C THR A 11 -0.55 14.24 -14.81
N LEU A 12 0.49 14.98 -14.47
CA LEU A 12 0.64 16.35 -14.96
C LEU A 12 0.62 16.42 -16.50
N GLU A 13 1.23 15.42 -17.16
CA GLU A 13 1.23 15.30 -18.62
C GLU A 13 -0.18 15.06 -19.17
N GLN A 14 -0.91 14.09 -18.59
CA GLN A 14 -2.28 13.78 -18.96
C GLN A 14 -3.20 14.98 -18.74
N LEU A 15 -3.09 15.67 -17.60
CA LEU A 15 -3.85 16.88 -17.31
C LEU A 15 -3.53 18.00 -18.31
N SER A 16 -2.28 18.12 -18.72
CA SER A 16 -1.89 19.10 -19.74
C SER A 16 -2.55 18.81 -21.09
N ALA A 17 -2.61 17.54 -21.50
CA ALA A 17 -3.29 17.13 -22.73
C ALA A 17 -4.80 17.42 -22.68
N GLU A 18 -5.47 17.11 -21.56
CA GLU A 18 -6.89 17.39 -21.35
C GLU A 18 -7.19 18.90 -21.43
N LEU A 19 -6.39 19.71 -20.75
CA LEU A 19 -6.59 21.16 -20.75
C LEU A 19 -6.32 21.78 -22.13
N LYS A 20 -5.35 21.26 -22.87
CA LYS A 20 -5.11 21.66 -24.26
C LYS A 20 -6.32 21.36 -25.16
N ALA A 21 -6.93 20.18 -24.99
CA ALA A 21 -8.16 19.83 -25.71
C ALA A 21 -9.34 20.77 -25.36
N LEU A 22 -9.34 21.32 -24.13
CA LEU A 22 -10.28 22.36 -23.71
C LEU A 22 -9.90 23.78 -24.15
N GLY A 23 -8.86 23.95 -24.99
CA GLY A 23 -8.38 25.24 -25.46
C GLY A 23 -7.68 26.08 -24.37
N GLN A 24 -7.16 25.46 -23.31
CA GLN A 24 -6.52 26.18 -22.23
C GLN A 24 -4.99 26.25 -22.40
N PRO A 25 -4.35 27.35 -21.96
CA PRO A 25 -2.89 27.46 -21.95
C PRO A 25 -2.22 26.39 -21.08
N GLY A 26 -1.04 25.89 -21.50
CA GLY A 26 -0.35 24.77 -20.84
C GLY A 26 0.03 25.02 -19.38
N PHE A 27 0.28 26.28 -18.97
CA PHE A 27 0.63 26.60 -17.58
C PHE A 27 -0.52 26.30 -16.60
N ARG A 28 -1.77 26.27 -17.05
CA ARG A 28 -2.93 25.98 -16.21
C ARG A 28 -2.90 24.55 -15.67
N ALA A 29 -2.29 23.60 -16.38
CA ALA A 29 -2.12 22.24 -15.90
C ALA A 29 -1.32 22.22 -14.59
N LYS A 30 -0.21 22.94 -14.54
CA LYS A 30 0.59 23.05 -13.31
C LYS A 30 -0.19 23.70 -12.17
N GLN A 31 -0.95 24.77 -12.46
CA GLN A 31 -1.76 25.45 -11.46
C GLN A 31 -2.83 24.52 -10.88
N ILE A 32 -3.60 23.82 -11.74
CA ILE A 32 -4.65 22.89 -11.29
C ILE A 32 -4.03 21.70 -10.56
N PHE A 33 -2.94 21.13 -11.06
CA PHE A 33 -2.22 20.06 -10.41
C PHE A 33 -1.74 20.46 -9.01
N HIS A 34 -1.19 21.67 -8.88
CA HIS A 34 -0.79 22.25 -7.59
C HIS A 34 -1.97 22.41 -6.61
N TRP A 35 -3.14 22.88 -7.10
CA TRP A 35 -4.33 22.97 -6.27
C TRP A 35 -4.78 21.61 -5.73
N VAL A 36 -4.78 20.59 -6.60
CA VAL A 36 -5.21 19.23 -6.23
C VAL A 36 -4.18 18.55 -5.33
N HIS A 37 -2.90 18.54 -5.74
CA HIS A 37 -1.87 17.68 -5.16
C HIS A 37 -0.94 18.36 -4.16
N GLN A 38 -0.99 19.69 -4.01
CA GLN A 38 -0.20 20.41 -2.99
C GLN A 38 -1.09 21.19 -2.02
N LYS A 39 -2.09 21.93 -2.53
CA LYS A 39 -3.07 22.62 -1.67
C LYS A 39 -4.19 21.71 -1.19
N LEU A 40 -4.29 20.51 -1.74
CA LEU A 40 -5.19 19.43 -1.33
C LEU A 40 -6.66 19.84 -1.34
N VAL A 41 -7.10 20.62 -2.32
CA VAL A 41 -8.50 21.03 -2.42
C VAL A 41 -9.39 19.87 -2.81
N SER A 42 -10.64 19.92 -2.38
CA SER A 42 -11.67 18.89 -2.67
C SER A 42 -12.77 19.39 -3.61
N VAL A 43 -12.74 20.68 -4.00
CA VAL A 43 -13.73 21.31 -4.86
C VAL A 43 -13.04 22.30 -5.83
N PHE A 44 -13.54 22.38 -7.08
CA PHE A 44 -12.98 23.28 -8.07
C PHE A 44 -13.20 24.76 -7.73
N SER A 45 -14.24 25.10 -6.98
CA SER A 45 -14.51 26.48 -6.55
C SER A 45 -13.40 27.09 -5.70
N ALA A 46 -12.61 26.25 -5.01
CA ALA A 46 -11.46 26.70 -4.20
C ALA A 46 -10.26 27.18 -5.04
N MET A 47 -10.20 26.86 -6.34
CA MET A 47 -9.11 27.24 -7.26
C MET A 47 -9.24 28.70 -7.70
N THR A 48 -8.94 29.64 -6.80
CA THR A 48 -9.26 31.06 -6.97
C THR A 48 -8.50 31.76 -8.09
N ASP A 49 -7.35 31.23 -8.51
CA ASP A 49 -6.54 31.72 -9.64
C ASP A 49 -7.04 31.20 -11.02
N GLN A 50 -8.05 30.31 -11.01
CA GLN A 50 -8.67 29.83 -12.25
C GLN A 50 -9.95 30.59 -12.59
N PRO A 51 -10.18 30.91 -13.90
CA PRO A 51 -11.42 31.54 -14.34
C PRO A 51 -12.66 30.75 -13.90
N LYS A 52 -13.72 31.46 -13.54
CA LYS A 52 -14.99 30.81 -13.13
C LYS A 52 -15.55 29.89 -14.22
N THR A 53 -15.42 30.28 -15.49
CA THR A 53 -15.85 29.48 -16.65
C THR A 53 -15.05 28.18 -16.78
N LEU A 54 -13.74 28.20 -16.51
CA LEU A 54 -12.93 26.99 -16.54
C LEU A 54 -13.31 26.06 -15.39
N ARG A 55 -13.47 26.60 -14.18
CA ARG A 55 -13.88 25.80 -13.00
C ARG A 55 -15.22 25.09 -13.23
N ALA A 56 -16.21 25.78 -13.81
CA ALA A 56 -17.49 25.18 -14.17
C ALA A 56 -17.33 24.05 -15.19
N ARG A 57 -16.53 24.25 -16.26
CA ARG A 57 -16.25 23.20 -17.26
C ARG A 57 -15.55 21.99 -16.67
N LEU A 58 -14.59 22.23 -15.75
CA LEU A 58 -13.92 21.12 -15.05
C LEU A 58 -14.91 20.34 -14.18
N GLU A 59 -15.81 21.03 -13.45
CA GLU A 59 -16.81 20.39 -12.61
C GLU A 59 -17.87 19.60 -13.41
N GLU A 60 -18.12 19.98 -14.67
CA GLU A 60 -18.99 19.20 -15.57
C GLU A 60 -18.37 17.86 -15.99
N GLN A 61 -17.06 17.82 -16.24
CA GLN A 61 -16.38 16.67 -16.83
C GLN A 61 -15.62 15.81 -15.80
N PHE A 62 -15.20 16.43 -14.69
CA PHE A 62 -14.34 15.82 -13.71
C PHE A 62 -14.89 15.92 -12.28
N TYR A 63 -14.33 15.11 -11.40
CA TYR A 63 -14.44 15.27 -9.97
C TYR A 63 -13.04 15.20 -9.33
N ILE A 64 -12.90 15.76 -8.12
CA ILE A 64 -11.70 15.62 -7.30
C ILE A 64 -11.97 14.52 -6.27
N ALA A 65 -11.10 13.51 -6.20
CA ALA A 65 -11.24 12.46 -5.20
C ALA A 65 -11.10 13.05 -3.78
N ALA A 66 -12.15 12.93 -2.99
CA ALA A 66 -12.23 13.45 -1.62
C ALA A 66 -13.12 12.53 -0.79
N PRO A 67 -12.58 11.43 -0.25
CA PRO A 67 -13.35 10.50 0.55
C PRO A 67 -13.82 11.15 1.85
N GLN A 68 -14.96 10.69 2.36
CA GLN A 68 -15.49 11.11 3.65
C GLN A 68 -14.90 10.23 4.76
N ILE A 69 -14.51 10.84 5.88
CA ILE A 69 -14.12 10.09 7.07
C ILE A 69 -15.40 9.57 7.73
N GLU A 70 -15.67 8.27 7.55
CA GLU A 70 -16.81 7.59 8.15
C GLU A 70 -16.56 7.27 9.63
N ARG A 71 -15.32 6.84 9.92
CA ARG A 71 -14.86 6.55 11.28
C ARG A 71 -13.40 6.91 11.44
N ARG A 72 -13.06 7.50 12.57
CA ARG A 72 -11.70 7.79 13.01
C ARG A 72 -11.47 7.13 14.37
N GLN A 73 -10.44 6.36 14.49
CA GLN A 73 -10.02 5.71 15.73
C GLN A 73 -8.56 6.07 16.01
N GLU A 74 -8.24 6.37 17.25
CA GLU A 74 -6.87 6.69 17.68
C GLU A 74 -6.44 5.78 18.82
N ALA A 75 -5.31 5.14 18.65
CA ALA A 75 -4.69 4.29 19.65
C ALA A 75 -3.81 5.09 20.59
N LYS A 76 -3.51 4.52 21.77
CA LYS A 76 -2.64 5.17 22.78
C LYS A 76 -1.23 5.46 22.29
N ASP A 77 -0.75 4.71 21.28
CA ASP A 77 0.55 4.92 20.67
C ASP A 77 0.55 6.00 19.57
N GLY A 78 -0.57 6.72 19.40
CA GLY A 78 -0.75 7.77 18.41
C GLY A 78 -1.05 7.27 17.00
N THR A 79 -1.26 5.96 16.80
CA THR A 79 -1.71 5.41 15.53
C THR A 79 -3.16 5.81 15.28
N VAL A 80 -3.46 6.34 14.10
CA VAL A 80 -4.82 6.72 13.70
C VAL A 80 -5.29 5.84 12.55
N LYS A 81 -6.43 5.19 12.72
CA LYS A 81 -7.12 4.42 11.68
C LYS A 81 -8.34 5.17 11.19
N TYR A 82 -8.48 5.27 9.89
CA TYR A 82 -9.62 5.84 9.19
C TYR A 82 -10.38 4.77 8.44
N LEU A 83 -11.70 4.81 8.54
CA LEU A 83 -12.61 4.21 7.57
C LEU A 83 -13.03 5.33 6.64
N LEU A 84 -12.65 5.23 5.37
CA LEU A 84 -12.88 6.23 4.34
C LEU A 84 -13.96 5.76 3.36
N ARG A 85 -15.04 6.53 3.21
CA ARG A 85 -16.09 6.28 2.23
C ARG A 85 -15.76 6.95 0.92
N MET A 86 -15.66 6.17 -0.15
CA MET A 86 -15.44 6.63 -1.53
C MET A 86 -16.73 7.17 -2.15
N ALA A 87 -16.61 7.85 -3.29
CA ALA A 87 -17.74 8.45 -3.99
C ALA A 87 -18.81 7.44 -4.44
N ASP A 88 -18.45 6.20 -4.66
CA ASP A 88 -19.34 5.08 -5.02
C ASP A 88 -19.98 4.39 -3.80
N GLY A 89 -19.72 4.89 -2.59
CA GLY A 89 -20.24 4.34 -1.34
C GLY A 89 -19.40 3.17 -0.76
N ASN A 90 -18.42 2.65 -1.47
CA ASN A 90 -17.51 1.66 -0.93
C ASN A 90 -16.61 2.28 0.14
N CYS A 91 -16.19 1.45 1.11
CA CYS A 91 -15.27 1.88 2.15
C CYS A 91 -13.93 1.15 2.07
N ILE A 92 -12.90 1.88 2.45
CA ILE A 92 -11.53 1.37 2.62
C ILE A 92 -10.96 1.85 3.95
N GLU A 93 -9.91 1.21 4.40
CA GLU A 93 -9.20 1.62 5.62
C GLU A 93 -7.79 2.14 5.31
N THR A 94 -7.44 3.21 6.01
CA THR A 94 -6.14 3.90 5.92
C THR A 94 -5.60 4.09 7.32
N VAL A 95 -4.30 3.88 7.54
CA VAL A 95 -3.68 3.97 8.87
C VAL A 95 -2.51 4.93 8.85
N VAL A 96 -2.50 5.90 9.76
CA VAL A 96 -1.34 6.76 10.02
C VAL A 96 -0.61 6.26 11.25
N MET A 97 0.68 6.07 11.12
CA MET A 97 1.60 5.63 12.17
C MET A 97 2.64 6.72 12.44
N ARG A 98 2.86 7.03 13.72
CA ARG A 98 3.85 8.04 14.14
C ARG A 98 5.18 7.37 14.46
N TYR A 99 6.24 7.76 13.77
CA TYR A 99 7.60 7.33 14.02
C TYR A 99 8.50 8.55 14.32
N HIS A 100 9.64 8.31 14.96
CA HIS A 100 10.62 9.37 15.25
C HIS A 100 11.17 10.05 13.98
N TYR A 101 11.12 9.36 12.83
CA TYR A 101 11.58 9.88 11.54
C TYR A 101 10.45 10.52 10.70
N GLY A 102 9.23 10.58 11.23
CA GLY A 102 8.07 11.21 10.59
C GLY A 102 6.84 10.32 10.53
N ASN A 103 5.74 10.89 10.02
CA ASN A 103 4.47 10.19 9.89
C ASN A 103 4.49 9.28 8.66
N THR A 104 4.12 8.02 8.86
CA THR A 104 3.96 7.00 7.80
C THR A 104 2.48 6.71 7.61
N VAL A 105 2.01 6.70 6.37
CA VAL A 105 0.65 6.27 6.05
C VAL A 105 0.67 4.91 5.36
N CYS A 106 -0.22 4.02 5.81
CA CYS A 106 -0.53 2.76 5.16
C CYS A 106 -1.78 2.95 4.32
N VAL A 107 -1.66 2.82 3.01
CA VAL A 107 -2.73 3.05 2.04
C VAL A 107 -3.24 1.76 1.42
N SER A 108 -4.50 1.76 1.06
CA SER A 108 -5.18 0.71 0.30
C SER A 108 -5.01 0.95 -1.20
N THR A 109 -5.09 -0.10 -2.01
CA THR A 109 -4.99 0.00 -3.47
C THR A 109 -6.20 -0.58 -4.19
N GLN A 110 -7.07 -1.26 -3.45
CA GLN A 110 -8.28 -1.89 -3.96
C GLN A 110 -9.39 -1.81 -2.92
N VAL A 111 -10.63 -1.95 -3.36
CA VAL A 111 -11.77 -2.25 -2.49
C VAL A 111 -11.87 -3.77 -2.36
N GLY A 112 -11.39 -4.31 -1.24
CA GLY A 112 -11.19 -5.73 -1.03
C GLY A 112 -9.96 -6.30 -1.76
N CYS A 113 -9.72 -7.61 -1.66
CA CYS A 113 -8.56 -8.26 -2.26
C CYS A 113 -8.93 -9.68 -2.72
N ARG A 114 -8.42 -10.09 -3.88
CA ARG A 114 -8.70 -11.44 -4.44
C ARG A 114 -7.56 -12.45 -4.24
N MET A 115 -6.49 -12.07 -3.56
CA MET A 115 -5.31 -12.93 -3.43
C MET A 115 -5.53 -14.15 -2.53
N GLY A 116 -6.52 -14.13 -1.64
CA GLY A 116 -6.94 -15.29 -0.85
C GLY A 116 -6.00 -15.67 0.28
N CYS A 117 -5.10 -14.77 0.72
CA CYS A 117 -4.20 -15.04 1.86
C CYS A 117 -5.02 -15.39 3.11
N ARG A 118 -4.86 -16.61 3.65
CA ARG A 118 -5.75 -17.17 4.68
C ARG A 118 -5.61 -16.52 6.06
N PHE A 119 -4.58 -15.71 6.26
CA PHE A 119 -4.32 -14.94 7.49
C PHE A 119 -4.74 -13.47 7.39
N CYS A 120 -5.32 -13.03 6.26
CA CYS A 120 -5.60 -11.62 5.99
C CYS A 120 -7.11 -11.35 5.90
N ALA A 121 -7.60 -10.43 6.72
CA ALA A 121 -9.02 -10.02 6.71
C ALA A 121 -9.45 -9.37 5.39
N SER A 122 -8.53 -8.67 4.69
CA SER A 122 -8.84 -7.97 3.45
C SER A 122 -9.32 -8.88 2.31
N THR A 123 -9.07 -10.21 2.41
CA THR A 123 -9.45 -11.17 1.36
C THR A 123 -10.82 -11.80 1.59
N GLN A 124 -11.38 -11.71 2.80
CA GLN A 124 -12.60 -12.42 3.20
C GLN A 124 -13.82 -12.07 2.35
N ALA A 125 -13.93 -10.80 1.95
CA ALA A 125 -15.05 -10.31 1.14
C ALA A 125 -14.74 -10.26 -0.37
N GLY A 126 -13.58 -10.78 -0.80
CA GLY A 126 -13.12 -10.68 -2.18
C GLY A 126 -12.82 -9.25 -2.63
N ARG A 127 -12.51 -9.06 -3.92
CA ARG A 127 -12.26 -7.75 -4.53
C ARG A 127 -13.51 -7.25 -5.26
N VAL A 128 -13.89 -6.00 -4.99
CA VAL A 128 -14.94 -5.29 -5.75
C VAL A 128 -14.32 -4.61 -6.96
N ARG A 129 -13.34 -3.70 -6.73
CA ARG A 129 -12.68 -2.94 -7.78
C ARG A 129 -11.27 -2.47 -7.38
N ASN A 130 -10.55 -2.01 -8.34
CA ASN A 130 -9.32 -1.25 -8.12
C ASN A 130 -9.66 0.17 -7.65
N LEU A 131 -8.78 0.78 -6.86
CA LEU A 131 -8.81 2.22 -6.61
C LEU A 131 -8.11 2.93 -7.77
N GLU A 132 -8.64 4.09 -8.16
CA GLU A 132 -7.96 5.00 -9.07
C GLU A 132 -6.77 5.69 -8.38
N ALA A 133 -5.78 6.13 -9.14
CA ALA A 133 -4.60 6.83 -8.63
C ALA A 133 -4.96 8.02 -7.72
N GLY A 134 -5.97 8.79 -8.12
CA GLY A 134 -6.49 9.92 -7.35
C GLY A 134 -7.16 9.50 -6.05
N GLU A 135 -7.81 8.34 -6.01
CA GLU A 135 -8.40 7.80 -4.78
C GLU A 135 -7.30 7.39 -3.80
N ILE A 136 -6.22 6.73 -4.28
CA ILE A 136 -5.07 6.38 -3.42
C ILE A 136 -4.37 7.65 -2.89
N CYS A 137 -4.20 8.68 -3.73
CA CYS A 137 -3.69 9.99 -3.28
C CYS A 137 -4.58 10.60 -2.19
N SER A 138 -5.89 10.51 -2.36
CA SER A 138 -6.88 11.14 -1.47
C SER A 138 -6.91 10.55 -0.07
N GLU A 139 -6.52 9.28 0.11
CA GLU A 139 -6.30 8.68 1.44
C GLU A 139 -5.27 9.50 2.23
N ILE A 140 -4.14 9.80 1.57
CA ILE A 140 -3.02 10.54 2.16
C ILE A 140 -3.45 11.98 2.45
N TYR A 141 -4.12 12.62 1.50
CA TYR A 141 -4.54 14.02 1.63
C TYR A 141 -5.57 14.21 2.74
N THR A 142 -6.52 13.28 2.84
CA THR A 142 -7.55 13.30 3.89
C THR A 142 -6.91 13.08 5.26
N ALA A 143 -6.04 12.08 5.39
CA ALA A 143 -5.34 11.81 6.64
C ALA A 143 -4.42 12.97 7.04
N GLN A 144 -3.64 13.54 6.10
CA GLN A 144 -2.75 14.67 6.37
C GLN A 144 -3.49 15.92 6.84
N LYS A 145 -4.66 16.20 6.26
CA LYS A 145 -5.51 17.31 6.70
C LYS A 145 -6.06 17.09 8.11
N ASP A 146 -6.51 15.87 8.41
CA ASP A 146 -7.11 15.54 9.70
C ASP A 146 -6.09 15.63 10.85
N ILE A 147 -4.87 15.06 10.65
CA ILE A 147 -3.84 15.12 11.68
C ILE A 147 -3.14 16.48 11.78
N GLY A 148 -3.29 17.36 10.77
CA GLY A 148 -2.62 18.67 10.71
C GLY A 148 -1.10 18.60 10.54
N GLU A 149 -0.53 17.43 10.26
CA GLU A 149 0.91 17.17 10.17
C GLU A 149 1.27 16.56 8.81
N ARG A 150 2.49 16.85 8.33
CA ARG A 150 2.98 16.28 7.08
C ARG A 150 3.14 14.76 7.18
N ILE A 151 2.64 14.05 6.18
CA ILE A 151 2.97 12.65 5.93
C ILE A 151 4.22 12.62 5.06
N SER A 152 5.24 11.87 5.50
CA SER A 152 6.55 11.82 4.86
C SER A 152 6.90 10.45 4.27
N HIS A 153 6.22 9.39 4.70
CA HIS A 153 6.45 8.01 4.27
C HIS A 153 5.14 7.32 3.91
N ILE A 154 5.20 6.41 2.93
CA ILE A 154 4.04 5.66 2.45
C ILE A 154 4.36 4.17 2.42
N VAL A 155 3.45 3.35 2.91
CA VAL A 155 3.49 1.90 2.70
C VAL A 155 2.20 1.45 2.01
N LEU A 156 2.33 0.81 0.84
CA LEU A 156 1.21 0.19 0.13
C LEU A 156 1.03 -1.22 0.69
N MET A 157 0.47 -1.29 1.91
CA MET A 157 0.27 -2.52 2.69
C MET A 157 -1.15 -2.60 3.28
N GLY A 158 -2.05 -1.73 2.83
CA GLY A 158 -3.46 -1.72 3.19
C GLY A 158 -4.26 -2.78 2.44
N ILE A 159 -5.52 -2.47 2.15
CA ILE A 159 -6.43 -3.39 1.44
C ILE A 159 -6.03 -3.47 -0.03
N GLY A 160 -5.84 -4.70 -0.54
CA GLY A 160 -5.53 -4.95 -1.94
C GLY A 160 -4.11 -5.46 -2.21
N GLU A 161 -3.89 -5.89 -3.45
CA GLU A 161 -2.57 -6.22 -4.00
C GLU A 161 -2.14 -5.10 -4.95
N PRO A 162 -1.11 -4.30 -4.61
CA PRO A 162 -0.72 -3.16 -5.44
C PRO A 162 -0.37 -3.53 -6.88
N LEU A 163 0.27 -4.67 -7.10
CA LEU A 163 0.66 -5.11 -8.44
C LEU A 163 -0.52 -5.69 -9.25
N ASP A 164 -1.65 -6.02 -8.62
CA ASP A 164 -2.91 -6.36 -9.31
C ASP A 164 -3.65 -5.09 -9.79
N ASN A 165 -3.26 -3.93 -9.26
CA ASN A 165 -3.70 -2.59 -9.68
C ASN A 165 -2.55 -1.77 -10.30
N PHE A 166 -1.75 -2.40 -11.13
CA PHE A 166 -0.44 -1.90 -11.56
C PHE A 166 -0.49 -0.49 -12.15
N ASP A 167 -1.37 -0.25 -13.12
CA ASP A 167 -1.38 1.01 -13.88
C ASP A 167 -1.78 2.21 -13.01
N GLU A 168 -2.79 2.03 -12.15
CA GLU A 168 -3.21 3.07 -11.20
C GLU A 168 -2.15 3.33 -10.13
N VAL A 169 -1.49 2.27 -9.64
CA VAL A 169 -0.39 2.41 -8.68
C VAL A 169 0.80 3.13 -9.32
N MET A 170 1.13 2.88 -10.59
CA MET A 170 2.20 3.63 -11.27
C MET A 170 1.84 5.11 -11.42
N ARG A 171 0.61 5.45 -11.81
CA ARG A 171 0.12 6.84 -11.86
C ARG A 171 0.12 7.50 -10.48
N PHE A 172 -0.32 6.77 -9.45
CA PHE A 172 -0.25 7.23 -8.07
C PHE A 172 1.19 7.58 -7.67
N LEU A 173 2.16 6.70 -7.95
CA LEU A 173 3.57 6.93 -7.64
C LEU A 173 4.12 8.16 -8.35
N GLU A 174 3.75 8.38 -9.61
CA GLU A 174 4.12 9.57 -10.37
C GLU A 174 3.55 10.84 -9.73
N ASN A 175 2.26 10.86 -9.40
CA ASN A 175 1.60 12.02 -8.82
C ASN A 175 2.13 12.36 -7.43
N ILE A 176 2.28 11.35 -6.55
CA ILE A 176 2.68 11.58 -5.15
C ILE A 176 4.13 12.01 -5.00
N THR A 177 4.99 11.63 -5.96
CA THR A 177 6.41 12.03 -5.98
C THR A 177 6.68 13.27 -6.81
N SER A 178 5.67 13.78 -7.52
CA SER A 178 5.82 14.98 -8.36
C SER A 178 6.29 16.19 -7.54
N PRO A 179 7.31 16.92 -7.99
CA PRO A 179 7.74 18.17 -7.34
C PRO A 179 6.67 19.27 -7.38
N GLU A 180 5.70 19.19 -8.28
CA GLU A 180 4.56 20.10 -8.37
C GLU A 180 3.40 19.73 -7.39
N GLY A 181 3.52 18.60 -6.66
CA GLY A 181 2.57 18.11 -5.68
C GLY A 181 3.13 18.08 -4.27
N VAL A 182 2.73 17.09 -3.46
CA VAL A 182 3.22 16.91 -2.07
C VAL A 182 4.68 16.48 -2.01
N ASN A 183 5.23 15.98 -3.12
CA ASN A 183 6.63 15.66 -3.30
C ASN A 183 7.19 14.74 -2.21
N ILE A 184 6.58 13.56 -2.05
CA ILE A 184 7.11 12.52 -1.18
C ILE A 184 8.20 11.76 -1.94
N GLY A 185 9.42 11.74 -1.39
CA GLY A 185 10.54 11.09 -2.07
C GLY A 185 10.29 9.59 -2.30
N MET A 186 10.60 9.09 -3.51
CA MET A 186 10.38 7.68 -3.90
C MET A 186 11.02 6.69 -2.91
N ARG A 187 12.16 7.04 -2.28
CA ARG A 187 12.83 6.20 -1.27
C ARG A 187 12.05 6.05 0.04
N ASN A 188 11.08 6.93 0.28
CA ASN A 188 10.20 6.91 1.44
C ASN A 188 8.91 6.11 1.16
N ILE A 189 8.85 5.41 0.03
CA ILE A 189 7.70 4.59 -0.36
C ILE A 189 8.10 3.13 -0.36
N SER A 190 7.32 2.29 0.35
CA SER A 190 7.42 0.84 0.30
C SER A 190 6.19 0.26 -0.40
N LEU A 191 6.42 -0.51 -1.46
CA LEU A 191 5.39 -1.26 -2.16
C LEU A 191 5.49 -2.72 -1.75
N SER A 192 4.42 -3.25 -1.16
CA SER A 192 4.35 -4.67 -0.82
C SER A 192 3.62 -5.46 -1.90
N THR A 193 4.04 -6.69 -2.14
CA THR A 193 3.36 -7.61 -3.06
C THR A 193 3.36 -9.03 -2.53
N CYS A 194 2.28 -9.75 -2.77
CA CYS A 194 2.19 -11.20 -2.52
C CYS A 194 2.99 -12.04 -3.52
N GLY A 195 3.56 -11.42 -4.57
CA GLY A 195 4.45 -12.11 -5.51
C GLY A 195 3.84 -12.42 -6.87
N LEU A 196 3.17 -11.46 -7.50
CA LEU A 196 2.73 -11.54 -8.89
C LEU A 196 3.96 -11.43 -9.83
N VAL A 197 4.60 -12.57 -10.13
CA VAL A 197 5.88 -12.65 -10.84
C VAL A 197 5.94 -11.79 -12.10
N PRO A 198 4.99 -11.85 -13.06
CA PRO A 198 5.07 -11.02 -14.27
C PRO A 198 5.02 -9.51 -13.97
N LYS A 199 4.33 -9.13 -12.88
CA LYS A 199 4.21 -7.73 -12.49
C LYS A 199 5.45 -7.22 -11.73
N ILE A 200 6.19 -8.10 -11.04
CA ILE A 200 7.51 -7.78 -10.48
C ILE A 200 8.50 -7.47 -11.60
N ASP A 201 8.49 -8.25 -12.68
CA ASP A 201 9.34 -8.01 -13.84
C ASP A 201 9.01 -6.66 -14.52
N LEU A 202 7.71 -6.35 -14.72
CA LEU A 202 7.28 -5.04 -15.22
C LEU A 202 7.67 -3.89 -14.29
N LEU A 203 7.62 -4.09 -12.97
CA LEU A 203 8.05 -3.07 -12.00
C LEU A 203 9.57 -2.85 -12.08
N ALA A 204 10.35 -3.90 -12.31
CA ALA A 204 11.80 -3.79 -12.49
C ALA A 204 12.18 -2.89 -13.67
N GLU A 205 11.45 -2.99 -14.80
CA GLU A 205 11.65 -2.16 -15.99
C GLU A 205 11.45 -0.66 -15.70
N LYS A 206 10.59 -0.31 -14.75
CA LYS A 206 10.36 1.09 -14.33
C LYS A 206 11.54 1.70 -13.58
N LYS A 207 12.48 0.92 -13.06
CA LYS A 207 13.69 1.34 -12.33
C LYS A 207 13.43 2.36 -11.22
N LEU A 208 12.29 2.24 -10.54
CA LEU A 208 11.89 3.13 -9.47
C LEU A 208 12.77 2.94 -8.22
N GLN A 209 12.98 4.03 -7.47
CA GLN A 209 13.83 4.02 -6.27
C GLN A 209 13.05 3.68 -4.98
N LEU A 210 11.86 3.09 -5.10
CA LEU A 210 11.07 2.63 -3.95
C LEU A 210 11.70 1.38 -3.30
N THR A 211 11.20 1.02 -2.12
CA THR A 211 11.51 -0.26 -1.47
C THR A 211 10.45 -1.30 -1.89
N LEU A 212 10.89 -2.39 -2.51
CA LEU A 212 10.03 -3.53 -2.76
C LEU A 212 10.02 -4.43 -1.52
N SER A 213 8.84 -4.67 -0.95
CA SER A 213 8.59 -5.62 0.12
C SER A 213 7.85 -6.83 -0.44
N VAL A 214 8.43 -8.02 -0.33
CA VAL A 214 7.82 -9.25 -0.82
C VAL A 214 7.21 -10.03 0.34
N SER A 215 5.90 -10.21 0.31
CA SER A 215 5.16 -11.06 1.24
C SER A 215 5.48 -12.53 0.96
N LEU A 216 6.59 -13.01 1.54
CA LEU A 216 7.06 -14.39 1.36
C LEU A 216 6.31 -15.35 2.29
N HIS A 217 6.31 -15.04 3.60
CA HIS A 217 5.60 -15.70 4.71
C HIS A 217 5.87 -17.20 4.90
N ALA A 218 6.61 -17.84 4.00
CA ALA A 218 6.99 -19.24 4.11
C ALA A 218 8.30 -19.52 3.37
N PRO A 219 9.10 -20.48 3.83
CA PRO A 219 10.40 -20.77 3.22
C PRO A 219 10.34 -21.80 2.08
N ASN A 220 9.17 -22.42 1.84
CA ASN A 220 8.95 -23.46 0.84
C ASN A 220 7.51 -23.45 0.30
N ASN A 221 7.27 -24.21 -0.78
CA ASN A 221 5.99 -24.22 -1.47
C ASN A 221 4.87 -24.86 -0.65
N GLU A 222 5.14 -25.91 0.11
CA GLU A 222 4.14 -26.63 0.89
C GLU A 222 3.48 -25.68 1.91
N ILE A 223 4.29 -25.00 2.71
CA ILE A 223 3.78 -24.05 3.71
C ILE A 223 3.16 -22.83 2.99
N ARG A 224 3.81 -22.33 1.94
CA ARG A 224 3.34 -21.12 1.27
C ARG A 224 2.00 -21.31 0.58
N SER A 225 1.77 -22.43 -0.12
CA SER A 225 0.46 -22.76 -0.73
C SER A 225 -0.63 -22.92 0.32
N GLY A 226 -0.28 -23.47 1.48
CA GLY A 226 -1.21 -23.55 2.63
C GLY A 226 -1.65 -22.19 3.17
N MET A 227 -0.84 -21.15 3.04
CA MET A 227 -1.10 -19.79 3.55
C MET A 227 -1.55 -18.82 2.46
N MET A 228 -1.01 -18.93 1.27
CA MET A 228 -1.12 -17.96 0.17
C MET A 228 -1.37 -18.69 -1.16
N PRO A 229 -2.62 -18.75 -1.65
CA PRO A 229 -2.97 -19.44 -2.91
C PRO A 229 -2.22 -18.93 -4.15
N VAL A 230 -1.70 -17.70 -4.13
CA VAL A 230 -0.88 -17.15 -5.21
C VAL A 230 0.37 -18.01 -5.50
N ASN A 231 0.83 -18.81 -4.53
CA ASN A 231 1.96 -19.71 -4.68
C ASN A 231 1.70 -20.83 -5.70
N ASP A 232 0.45 -21.23 -5.89
CA ASP A 232 0.08 -22.26 -6.85
C ASP A 232 0.30 -21.77 -8.29
N ALA A 233 0.13 -20.45 -8.52
CA ALA A 233 0.43 -19.82 -9.80
C ALA A 233 1.92 -19.44 -9.93
N TYR A 234 2.56 -19.04 -8.83
CA TYR A 234 3.94 -18.56 -8.80
C TYR A 234 4.69 -19.19 -7.62
N PRO A 235 5.24 -20.40 -7.80
CA PRO A 235 6.02 -21.09 -6.77
C PRO A 235 7.21 -20.27 -6.27
N VAL A 236 7.68 -20.58 -5.06
CA VAL A 236 8.77 -19.86 -4.37
C VAL A 236 9.99 -19.67 -5.27
N GLU A 237 10.36 -20.69 -6.06
CA GLU A 237 11.53 -20.63 -6.94
C GLU A 237 11.37 -19.57 -8.03
N GLN A 238 10.18 -19.50 -8.66
CA GLN A 238 9.89 -18.48 -9.68
C GLN A 238 9.85 -17.08 -9.07
N LEU A 239 9.23 -16.95 -7.90
CA LEU A 239 9.20 -15.70 -7.15
C LEU A 239 10.62 -15.21 -6.85
N MET A 240 11.48 -16.09 -6.31
CA MET A 240 12.84 -15.73 -5.96
C MET A 240 13.69 -15.35 -7.18
N GLN A 241 13.46 -16.01 -8.32
CA GLN A 241 14.10 -15.62 -9.58
C GLN A 241 13.67 -14.21 -10.02
N ALA A 242 12.38 -13.90 -9.97
CA ALA A 242 11.88 -12.57 -10.30
C ALA A 242 12.43 -11.48 -9.35
N VAL A 243 12.51 -11.77 -8.06
CA VAL A 243 13.09 -10.86 -7.06
C VAL A 243 14.58 -10.61 -7.33
N ARG A 244 15.35 -11.64 -7.70
CA ARG A 244 16.75 -11.48 -8.08
C ARG A 244 16.90 -10.64 -9.36
N ARG A 245 16.04 -10.86 -10.38
CA ARG A 245 16.01 -9.99 -11.57
C ARG A 245 15.70 -8.55 -11.22
N TYR A 246 14.71 -8.31 -10.35
CA TYR A 246 14.36 -6.97 -9.85
C TYR A 246 15.58 -6.29 -9.19
N GLN A 247 16.27 -6.99 -8.27
CA GLN A 247 17.46 -6.45 -7.62
C GLN A 247 18.56 -6.12 -8.61
N ASN A 248 18.86 -7.01 -9.56
CA ASN A 248 19.90 -6.81 -10.56
C ASN A 248 19.58 -5.61 -11.49
N THR A 249 18.31 -5.43 -11.84
CA THR A 249 17.87 -4.36 -12.75
C THR A 249 17.84 -3.00 -12.06
N THR A 250 17.40 -2.95 -10.79
CA THR A 250 17.17 -1.69 -10.08
C THR A 250 18.32 -1.29 -9.16
N GLY A 251 19.18 -2.21 -8.78
CA GLY A 251 20.21 -2.02 -7.75
C GLY A 251 19.62 -1.83 -6.34
N ARG A 252 18.31 -2.10 -6.16
CA ARG A 252 17.62 -1.85 -4.89
C ARG A 252 17.56 -3.11 -4.03
N ARG A 253 17.81 -2.94 -2.72
CA ARG A 253 17.60 -4.01 -1.74
C ARG A 253 16.10 -4.30 -1.62
N VAL A 254 15.74 -5.58 -1.52
CA VAL A 254 14.38 -6.07 -1.27
C VAL A 254 14.23 -6.41 0.21
N SER A 255 13.04 -6.17 0.76
CA SER A 255 12.62 -6.65 2.07
C SER A 255 11.69 -7.85 1.90
N PHE A 256 11.85 -8.87 2.74
CA PHE A 256 10.92 -9.98 2.82
C PHE A 256 10.07 -9.86 4.08
N GLU A 257 8.76 -9.80 3.90
CA GLU A 257 7.80 -9.83 5.00
C GLU A 257 7.54 -11.31 5.36
N TYR A 258 7.65 -11.64 6.64
CA TYR A 258 7.49 -13.00 7.14
C TYR A 258 6.54 -13.02 8.34
N SER A 259 5.25 -13.31 8.09
CA SER A 259 4.23 -13.45 9.12
C SER A 259 4.45 -14.74 9.90
N MET A 260 4.74 -14.63 11.18
CA MET A 260 5.04 -15.77 12.04
C MET A 260 3.77 -16.41 12.59
N VAL A 261 3.54 -17.66 12.20
CA VAL A 261 2.36 -18.45 12.54
C VAL A 261 2.79 -19.64 13.39
N ARG A 262 2.19 -19.78 14.57
CA ARG A 262 2.50 -20.85 15.53
C ARG A 262 2.34 -22.22 14.91
N GLY A 263 3.40 -23.04 14.99
CA GLY A 263 3.41 -24.44 14.53
C GLY A 263 3.32 -24.63 13.02
N VAL A 264 3.39 -23.54 12.22
CA VAL A 264 3.32 -23.61 10.77
C VAL A 264 4.67 -23.26 10.13
N ASN A 265 5.17 -22.05 10.39
CA ASN A 265 6.37 -21.53 9.74
C ASN A 265 7.42 -20.98 10.73
N ASP A 266 7.26 -21.23 12.03
CA ASP A 266 8.03 -20.63 13.13
C ASP A 266 9.09 -21.55 13.74
N SER A 267 9.44 -22.68 13.07
CA SER A 267 10.45 -23.63 13.51
C SER A 267 11.88 -23.20 13.09
N ASP A 268 12.89 -23.75 13.79
CA ASP A 268 14.30 -23.55 13.44
C ASP A 268 14.64 -24.08 12.03
N ALA A 269 13.95 -25.13 11.59
CA ALA A 269 14.06 -25.64 10.21
C ALA A 269 13.57 -24.61 9.19
N CYS A 270 12.45 -23.94 9.47
CA CYS A 270 11.94 -22.85 8.62
C CYS A 270 12.91 -21.67 8.59
N ALA A 271 13.52 -21.30 9.72
CA ALA A 271 14.53 -20.23 9.74
C ALA A 271 15.76 -20.57 8.86
N LYS A 272 16.22 -21.83 8.93
CA LYS A 272 17.33 -22.31 8.09
C LYS A 272 16.96 -22.28 6.61
N GLN A 273 15.80 -22.83 6.23
CA GLN A 273 15.33 -22.84 4.85
C GLN A 273 15.18 -21.39 4.30
N LEU A 274 14.65 -20.46 5.11
CA LEU A 274 14.53 -19.06 4.74
C LEU A 274 15.90 -18.42 4.51
N ALA A 275 16.86 -18.66 5.41
CA ALA A 275 18.23 -18.16 5.25
C ALA A 275 18.90 -18.69 3.97
N ASP A 276 18.73 -19.99 3.69
CA ASP A 276 19.27 -20.62 2.48
C ASP A 276 18.62 -20.05 1.20
N LEU A 277 17.31 -19.79 1.22
CA LEU A 277 16.54 -19.26 0.11
C LEU A 277 16.99 -17.84 -0.32
N ILE A 278 17.29 -16.97 0.65
CA ILE A 278 17.66 -15.57 0.41
C ILE A 278 19.21 -15.35 0.44
N ARG A 279 19.97 -16.41 0.51
CA ARG A 279 21.44 -16.35 0.56
C ARG A 279 22.01 -15.53 -0.60
N GLY A 280 22.93 -14.63 -0.28
CA GLY A 280 23.62 -13.77 -1.25
C GLY A 280 22.82 -12.59 -1.79
N MET A 281 21.58 -12.40 -1.33
CA MET A 281 20.73 -11.28 -1.80
C MET A 281 20.95 -9.97 -1.03
N GLY A 282 21.64 -9.98 0.12
CA GLY A 282 21.75 -8.80 0.99
C GLY A 282 20.38 -8.26 1.43
N ALA A 283 19.37 -9.13 1.43
CA ALA A 283 17.99 -8.77 1.74
C ALA A 283 17.78 -8.53 3.24
N HIS A 284 16.69 -7.89 3.57
CA HIS A 284 16.21 -7.74 4.94
C HIS A 284 14.98 -8.60 5.15
N VAL A 285 14.83 -9.22 6.32
CA VAL A 285 13.63 -9.95 6.73
C VAL A 285 12.91 -9.20 7.83
N ASN A 286 11.64 -8.89 7.60
CA ASN A 286 10.77 -8.26 8.58
C ASN A 286 9.84 -9.33 9.17
N LEU A 287 10.11 -9.74 10.42
CA LEU A 287 9.32 -10.73 11.14
C LEU A 287 8.06 -10.07 11.71
N ILE A 288 6.90 -10.57 11.33
CA ILE A 288 5.60 -10.02 11.72
C ILE A 288 4.87 -11.06 12.56
N PRO A 289 4.83 -10.94 13.90
CA PRO A 289 3.89 -11.74 14.68
C PRO A 289 2.48 -11.46 14.18
N ILE A 290 1.76 -12.49 13.68
CA ILE A 290 0.43 -12.26 13.12
C ILE A 290 -0.52 -11.67 14.15
N ASN A 291 -1.49 -10.90 13.66
CA ASN A 291 -2.56 -10.38 14.50
C ASN A 291 -3.79 -11.30 14.38
N PRO A 292 -4.60 -11.41 15.43
CA PRO A 292 -5.84 -12.17 15.37
C PRO A 292 -6.73 -11.64 14.25
N VAL A 293 -7.29 -12.57 13.47
CA VAL A 293 -8.28 -12.28 12.42
C VAL A 293 -9.41 -13.29 12.60
N ASP A 294 -10.65 -12.81 12.75
CA ASP A 294 -11.81 -13.67 12.96
C ASP A 294 -11.99 -14.63 11.78
N GLY A 295 -12.25 -15.89 12.08
CA GLY A 295 -12.38 -16.96 11.09
C GLY A 295 -11.05 -17.46 10.51
N SER A 296 -9.89 -16.91 10.91
CA SER A 296 -8.59 -17.44 10.52
C SER A 296 -8.22 -18.66 11.37
N PRO A 297 -7.68 -19.75 10.77
CA PRO A 297 -7.21 -20.91 11.53
C PRO A 297 -5.85 -20.66 12.20
N TYR A 298 -5.23 -19.51 11.97
CA TYR A 298 -3.86 -19.23 12.39
C TYR A 298 -3.80 -18.44 13.69
N SER A 299 -2.81 -18.79 14.53
CA SER A 299 -2.51 -18.10 15.78
C SER A 299 -1.09 -17.56 15.79
N ALA A 300 -0.90 -16.47 16.55
CA ALA A 300 0.42 -15.86 16.70
C ALA A 300 1.37 -16.80 17.44
N THR A 301 2.62 -16.84 17.00
CA THR A 301 3.71 -17.44 17.78
C THR A 301 4.03 -16.55 18.99
N ASP A 302 4.54 -17.14 20.06
CA ASP A 302 4.90 -16.39 21.27
C ASP A 302 6.19 -15.57 21.08
N ALA A 303 6.37 -14.57 21.96
CA ALA A 303 7.48 -13.62 21.85
C ALA A 303 8.87 -14.28 22.04
N ALA A 304 8.95 -15.38 22.79
CA ALA A 304 10.20 -16.10 23.00
C ALA A 304 10.61 -16.81 21.70
N ASN A 305 9.65 -17.46 21.03
CA ASN A 305 9.91 -18.13 19.75
C ASN A 305 10.23 -17.12 18.63
N VAL A 306 9.58 -15.93 18.61
CA VAL A 306 9.94 -14.85 17.67
C VAL A 306 11.41 -14.45 17.83
N ARG A 307 11.86 -14.23 19.06
CA ARG A 307 13.26 -13.88 19.35
C ARG A 307 14.23 -15.00 18.97
N ARG A 308 13.89 -16.27 19.29
CA ARG A 308 14.69 -17.42 18.89
C ARG A 308 14.84 -17.52 17.37
N PHE A 309 13.74 -17.35 16.64
CA PHE A 309 13.73 -17.37 15.18
C PHE A 309 14.58 -16.22 14.60
N GLN A 310 14.46 -15.02 15.16
CA GLN A 310 15.30 -13.88 14.79
C GLN A 310 16.79 -14.18 15.01
N GLN A 311 17.17 -14.61 16.21
CA GLN A 311 18.54 -14.95 16.55
C GLN A 311 19.10 -16.07 15.65
N LYS A 312 18.25 -17.04 15.28
CA LYS A 312 18.63 -18.09 14.33
C LYS A 312 18.93 -17.52 12.95
N LEU A 313 18.11 -16.62 12.42
CA LEU A 313 18.38 -15.93 11.15
C LEU A 313 19.65 -15.10 11.21
N GLU A 314 19.87 -14.35 12.29
CA GLU A 314 21.07 -13.53 12.49
C GLU A 314 22.33 -14.40 12.56
N SER A 315 22.29 -15.55 13.25
CA SER A 315 23.40 -16.52 13.30
C SER A 315 23.73 -17.13 11.93
N LEU A 316 22.80 -17.09 10.99
CA LEU A 316 22.96 -17.53 9.60
C LEU A 316 23.30 -16.37 8.65
N GLY A 317 23.61 -15.17 9.19
CA GLY A 317 24.00 -14.00 8.43
C GLY A 317 22.85 -13.24 7.77
N VAL A 318 21.62 -13.46 8.18
CA VAL A 318 20.42 -12.76 7.68
C VAL A 318 20.09 -11.57 8.57
N ASN A 319 19.97 -10.38 7.99
CA ASN A 319 19.49 -9.20 8.71
C ASN A 319 17.97 -9.31 8.92
N ALA A 320 17.55 -9.50 10.17
CA ALA A 320 16.16 -9.69 10.55
C ALA A 320 15.72 -8.71 11.64
N THR A 321 14.55 -8.11 11.49
CA THR A 321 13.93 -7.28 12.54
C THR A 321 12.53 -7.75 12.85
N VAL A 322 12.10 -7.54 14.10
CA VAL A 322 10.72 -7.81 14.52
C VAL A 322 9.93 -6.52 14.40
N ARG A 323 8.83 -6.57 13.64
CA ARG A 323 7.95 -5.42 13.43
C ARG A 323 7.26 -5.03 14.74
N ARG A 324 7.31 -3.74 15.07
CA ARG A 324 6.53 -3.20 16.20
C ARG A 324 5.04 -3.33 15.89
N ARG A 325 4.29 -3.77 16.89
CA ARG A 325 2.82 -3.74 16.82
C ARG A 325 2.35 -2.34 17.17
N LEU A 326 1.72 -1.67 16.21
CA LEU A 326 1.11 -0.36 16.38
C LEU A 326 -0.39 -0.48 16.12
N GLY A 327 -1.20 0.28 16.87
CA GLY A 327 -2.66 0.33 16.68
C GLY A 327 -3.37 -1.00 16.89
N SER A 328 -2.82 -1.94 17.66
CA SER A 328 -3.41 -3.28 17.85
C SER A 328 -4.78 -3.22 18.57
N GLU A 329 -4.98 -2.24 19.46
CA GLU A 329 -6.23 -2.04 20.20
C GLU A 329 -7.38 -1.50 19.35
N ILE A 330 -7.07 -0.93 18.17
CA ILE A 330 -8.06 -0.42 17.19
C ILE A 330 -8.08 -1.26 15.91
N SER A 331 -7.54 -2.49 15.93
CA SER A 331 -7.44 -3.36 14.75
C SER A 331 -6.81 -2.69 13.53
N ALA A 332 -5.78 -1.85 13.74
CA ALA A 332 -5.07 -1.13 12.69
C ALA A 332 -3.81 -1.85 12.22
N ALA A 333 -3.50 -3.02 12.77
CA ALA A 333 -2.31 -3.77 12.41
C ALA A 333 -2.46 -4.51 11.08
N CYS A 334 -1.31 -4.89 10.47
CA CYS A 334 -1.30 -5.60 9.20
C CYS A 334 -2.16 -6.87 9.23
N GLY A 335 -2.91 -7.08 8.15
CA GLY A 335 -3.84 -8.20 7.98
C GLY A 335 -5.20 -8.03 8.64
N GLN A 336 -5.43 -6.95 9.42
CA GLN A 336 -6.69 -6.69 10.13
C GLN A 336 -7.64 -5.75 9.40
N LEU A 337 -7.19 -5.05 8.35
CA LEU A 337 -8.01 -4.09 7.62
C LEU A 337 -9.12 -4.79 6.82
N ARG A 338 -10.35 -4.32 6.99
CA ARG A 338 -11.56 -4.91 6.41
C ARG A 338 -12.31 -3.91 5.53
N ARG A 339 -13.03 -4.44 4.55
CA ARG A 339 -13.97 -3.70 3.73
C ARG A 339 -15.31 -3.46 4.43
N ASP A 340 -15.77 -4.42 5.23
CA ASP A 340 -17.18 -4.59 5.64
C ASP A 340 -17.53 -4.05 7.02
N GLU A 341 -16.72 -3.17 7.63
CA GLU A 341 -17.09 -2.56 8.92
C GLU A 341 -18.36 -1.66 8.88
N MET A 342 -18.96 -1.50 7.69
CA MET A 342 -20.20 -0.71 7.53
C MET A 342 -21.47 -1.44 7.92
N ASN A 343 -21.49 -2.77 8.01
CA ASN A 343 -22.71 -3.55 8.22
C ASN A 343 -23.06 -3.76 9.71
N GLY A 344 -22.66 -2.86 10.62
CA GLY A 344 -23.27 -2.74 11.94
C GLY A 344 -23.10 -3.92 12.87
N LYS A 345 -22.04 -4.72 12.72
CA LYS A 345 -21.61 -5.68 13.76
C LYS A 345 -20.45 -5.07 14.53
N ALA A 346 -20.79 -4.16 15.46
CA ALA A 346 -19.92 -3.77 16.55
C ALA A 346 -19.90 -4.89 17.60
#